data_79f5614f0dbeb86e9e8c49d514a8f39c
#
_entry.id   79f5614f0dbeb86e9e8c49d514a8f39c
#
_cell.length_a   1.000
_cell.length_b   1.000
_cell.length_c   1.000
_cell.angle_alpha   90.00
_cell.angle_beta   90.00
_cell.angle_gamma   90.00
#
_symmetry.space_group_name_H-M   'P 1'
#
loop_
_entity.id
_entity.type
_entity.pdbx_description
1 polymer ?
#
loop_
_entity_poly.entity_id
_entity_poly.type
_entity_poly.pdbx_seq_one_letter_code
_entity_poly.pdbx_strand_id
1 'polypeptide(L)'
;MKIYLAGPLFSTAEQEFNSRLKQHLVEYGHEVWLPQDESDEHTGEKTATEIFTKDVEGIAWADVVVASMDGPDPDSGTCWECGYAYGKKPVVIFRTDFRIEGGIAPYNLMLTESATKVVTVQPFSSSEAVAQQINHALLELTNQ
;
A
#
# COMPACT_ATOMS: atom_id res chain seq x y z
N MET A 1 -6.78 -4.77 -12.44
CA MET A 1 -5.31 -4.74 -12.27
C MET A 1 -4.92 -5.64 -11.12
N LYS A 2 -3.68 -6.15 -11.15
CA LYS A 2 -3.05 -6.86 -10.04
C LYS A 2 -2.37 -5.85 -9.14
N ILE A 3 -2.77 -5.79 -7.88
CA ILE A 3 -2.31 -4.83 -6.89
C ILE A 3 -1.49 -5.56 -5.82
N TYR A 4 -0.28 -5.08 -5.52
CA TYR A 4 0.41 -5.39 -4.27
C TYR A 4 0.05 -4.29 -3.27
N LEU A 5 -0.64 -4.66 -2.19
CA LEU A 5 -1.08 -3.72 -1.16
C LEU A 5 -0.07 -3.70 -0.01
N ALA A 6 0.83 -2.72 -0.06
CA ALA A 6 1.86 -2.50 0.93
C ALA A 6 1.36 -1.63 2.09
N GLY A 7 1.78 -1.93 3.29
CA GLY A 7 1.43 -1.13 4.47
C GLY A 7 1.79 -1.83 5.78
N PRO A 8 1.76 -1.11 6.90
CA PRO A 8 1.97 -1.70 8.20
C PRO A 8 0.90 -2.75 8.52
N LEU A 9 1.31 -3.85 9.16
CA LEU A 9 0.45 -4.99 9.48
C LEU A 9 0.69 -5.53 10.92
N PHE A 10 1.24 -4.69 11.78
CA PHE A 10 1.76 -5.09 13.10
C PHE A 10 0.72 -5.01 14.21
N SER A 11 -0.37 -4.30 14.00
CA SER A 11 -1.47 -4.17 14.96
C SER A 11 -2.78 -4.72 14.40
N THR A 12 -3.70 -5.08 15.31
CA THR A 12 -5.06 -5.51 14.91
C THR A 12 -5.76 -4.45 14.05
N ALA A 13 -5.61 -3.17 14.40
CA ALA A 13 -6.24 -2.08 13.66
C ALA A 13 -5.69 -1.97 12.22
N GLU A 14 -4.39 -2.12 12.03
CA GLU A 14 -3.77 -2.12 10.71
C GLU A 14 -4.24 -3.31 9.87
N GLN A 15 -4.23 -4.50 10.44
CA GLN A 15 -4.67 -5.72 9.75
C GLN A 15 -6.16 -5.67 9.36
N GLU A 16 -7.02 -5.18 10.25
CA GLU A 16 -8.44 -4.99 9.95
C GLU A 16 -8.66 -3.96 8.83
N PHE A 17 -7.96 -2.84 8.89
CA PHE A 17 -8.03 -1.83 7.84
C PHE A 17 -7.56 -2.39 6.49
N ASN A 18 -6.41 -3.05 6.45
CA ASN A 18 -5.87 -3.67 5.24
C ASN A 18 -6.83 -4.70 4.63
N SER A 19 -7.44 -5.54 5.46
CA SER A 19 -8.41 -6.56 5.01
C SER A 19 -9.66 -5.93 4.40
N ARG A 20 -10.21 -4.88 5.02
CA ARG A 20 -11.36 -4.14 4.48
C ARG A 20 -11.02 -3.40 3.19
N LEU A 21 -9.85 -2.78 3.14
CA LEU A 21 -9.39 -2.08 1.94
C LEU A 21 -9.22 -3.07 0.77
N LYS A 22 -8.59 -4.24 1.02
CA LYS A 22 -8.50 -5.32 0.04
C LYS A 22 -9.88 -5.72 -0.48
N GLN A 23 -10.84 -5.96 0.43
CA GLN A 23 -12.21 -6.36 0.04
C GLN A 23 -12.83 -5.35 -0.94
N HIS A 24 -12.78 -4.06 -0.63
CA HIS A 24 -13.34 -3.03 -1.50
C HIS A 24 -12.61 -2.93 -2.84
N LEU A 25 -11.29 -3.07 -2.86
CA LEU A 25 -10.55 -3.08 -4.13
C LEU A 25 -10.91 -4.30 -4.99
N VAL A 26 -11.17 -5.46 -4.39
CA VAL A 26 -11.66 -6.65 -5.10
C VAL A 26 -13.07 -6.41 -5.65
N GLU A 27 -13.95 -5.73 -4.92
CA GLU A 27 -15.30 -5.34 -5.40
C GLU A 27 -15.23 -4.41 -6.63
N TYR A 28 -14.17 -3.61 -6.77
CA TYR A 28 -13.87 -2.83 -7.99
C TYR A 28 -13.26 -3.66 -9.14
N GLY A 29 -13.09 -4.98 -8.96
CA GLY A 29 -12.57 -5.87 -10.00
C GLY A 29 -11.05 -5.98 -10.05
N HIS A 30 -10.34 -5.59 -8.99
CA HIS A 30 -8.90 -5.81 -8.87
C HIS A 30 -8.57 -7.15 -8.24
N GLU A 31 -7.40 -7.70 -8.58
CA GLU A 31 -6.77 -8.80 -7.85
C GLU A 31 -5.76 -8.20 -6.86
N VAL A 32 -5.85 -8.55 -5.58
CA VAL A 32 -5.05 -7.92 -4.53
C VAL A 32 -4.20 -8.94 -3.79
N TRP A 33 -2.88 -8.79 -3.88
CA TRP A 33 -1.91 -9.45 -3.01
C TRP A 33 -1.76 -8.63 -1.74
N LEU A 34 -2.12 -9.21 -0.61
CA LEU A 34 -1.98 -8.60 0.70
C LEU A 34 -1.00 -9.43 1.53
N PRO A 35 0.19 -8.90 1.91
CA PRO A 35 1.24 -9.66 2.62
C PRO A 35 0.75 -10.41 3.86
N GLN A 36 -0.10 -9.81 4.68
CA GLN A 36 -0.62 -10.45 5.88
C GLN A 36 -1.44 -11.74 5.61
N ASP A 37 -2.00 -11.90 4.44
CA ASP A 37 -2.74 -13.12 4.06
C ASP A 37 -1.80 -14.25 3.65
N GLU A 38 -0.58 -13.89 3.23
CA GLU A 38 0.46 -14.83 2.76
C GLU A 38 1.42 -15.25 3.88
N SER A 39 1.49 -14.45 4.93
CA SER A 39 2.35 -14.71 6.07
C SER A 39 1.53 -15.31 7.22
N ASP A 40 1.81 -16.57 7.58
CA ASP A 40 1.40 -17.13 8.86
C ASP A 40 2.31 -16.60 9.99
N GLU A 41 2.52 -15.28 10.03
CA GLU A 41 3.37 -14.63 11.03
C GLU A 41 2.91 -14.94 12.45
N HIS A 42 1.62 -15.24 12.63
CA HIS A 42 1.05 -15.59 13.94
C HIS A 42 1.35 -17.03 14.37
N THR A 43 1.71 -17.92 13.48
CA THR A 43 2.01 -19.33 13.82
C THR A 43 3.49 -19.58 14.04
N GLY A 44 4.36 -18.64 13.67
CA GLY A 44 5.81 -18.78 13.78
C GLY A 44 6.40 -19.85 12.86
N GLU A 45 5.67 -20.29 11.86
CA GLU A 45 6.09 -21.37 10.96
C GLU A 45 7.00 -20.90 9.82
N LYS A 46 6.97 -19.58 9.46
CA LYS A 46 7.81 -19.02 8.40
C LYS A 46 9.03 -18.28 8.92
N THR A 47 10.14 -18.48 8.23
CA THR A 47 11.37 -17.73 8.48
C THR A 47 11.30 -16.32 7.86
N ALA A 48 12.12 -15.40 8.35
CA ALA A 48 12.23 -14.05 7.78
C ALA A 48 12.58 -14.08 6.26
N THR A 49 13.38 -15.06 5.83
CA THR A 49 13.74 -15.25 4.42
C THR A 49 12.53 -15.66 3.58
N GLU A 50 11.68 -16.55 4.11
CA GLU A 50 10.47 -16.99 3.40
C GLU A 50 9.45 -15.87 3.27
N ILE A 51 9.24 -15.06 4.32
CA ILE A 51 8.39 -13.88 4.29
C ILE A 51 8.91 -12.89 3.25
N PHE A 52 10.17 -12.51 3.32
CA PHE A 52 10.80 -11.60 2.35
C PHE A 52 10.65 -12.10 0.90
N THR A 53 10.88 -13.39 0.68
CA THR A 53 10.75 -13.99 -0.66
C THR A 53 9.32 -13.87 -1.18
N LYS A 54 8.31 -14.11 -0.32
CA LYS A 54 6.90 -13.97 -0.67
C LYS A 54 6.52 -12.53 -1.01
N ASP A 55 7.00 -11.56 -0.26
CA ASP A 55 6.73 -10.14 -0.53
C ASP A 55 7.33 -9.73 -1.89
N VAL A 56 8.56 -10.15 -2.18
CA VAL A 56 9.21 -9.90 -3.49
C VAL A 56 8.45 -10.58 -4.63
N GLU A 57 7.97 -11.83 -4.44
CA GLU A 57 7.12 -12.53 -5.41
C GLU A 57 5.80 -11.76 -5.65
N GLY A 58 5.16 -11.28 -4.58
CA GLY A 58 3.94 -10.48 -4.65
C GLY A 58 4.14 -9.18 -5.42
N ILE A 59 5.23 -8.47 -5.14
CA ILE A 59 5.58 -7.25 -5.89
C ILE A 59 5.84 -7.61 -7.36
N ALA A 60 6.54 -8.69 -7.66
CA ALA A 60 6.81 -9.10 -9.04
C ALA A 60 5.52 -9.45 -9.81
N TRP A 61 4.57 -10.12 -9.16
CA TRP A 61 3.27 -10.51 -9.73
C TRP A 61 2.37 -9.31 -10.03
N ALA A 62 2.44 -8.24 -9.25
CA ALA A 62 1.55 -7.10 -9.34
C ALA A 62 1.86 -6.21 -10.56
N ASP A 63 0.82 -5.55 -11.09
CA ASP A 63 0.93 -4.49 -12.10
C ASP A 63 1.31 -3.16 -11.44
N VAL A 64 0.91 -2.95 -10.19
CA VAL A 64 1.06 -1.71 -9.41
C VAL A 64 1.27 -2.01 -7.93
N VAL A 65 2.09 -1.21 -7.27
CA VAL A 65 2.17 -1.17 -5.80
C VAL A 65 1.27 -0.05 -5.30
N VAL A 66 0.36 -0.37 -4.38
CA VAL A 66 -0.47 0.60 -3.65
C VAL A 66 0.00 0.57 -2.20
N ALA A 67 0.46 1.70 -1.66
CA ALA A 67 1.14 1.72 -0.38
C ALA A 67 0.55 2.73 0.60
N SER A 68 0.28 2.28 1.83
CA SER A 68 -0.14 3.12 2.94
C SER A 68 1.05 3.83 3.57
N MET A 69 0.95 5.15 3.70
CA MET A 69 1.94 6.01 4.36
C MET A 69 1.50 6.42 5.78
N ASP A 70 0.60 5.66 6.39
CA ASP A 70 0.09 5.94 7.73
C ASP A 70 1.17 5.73 8.81
N GLY A 71 1.04 6.48 9.89
CA GLY A 71 1.96 6.47 11.01
C GLY A 71 2.71 7.79 11.17
N PRO A 72 3.45 7.98 12.28
CA PRO A 72 4.31 9.15 12.49
C PRO A 72 5.35 9.28 11.38
N ASP A 73 5.97 8.15 11.03
CA ASP A 73 6.76 7.96 9.80
C ASP A 73 6.16 6.79 9.03
N PRO A 74 6.20 6.78 7.69
CA PRO A 74 5.84 5.61 6.92
C PRO A 74 6.67 4.40 7.33
N ASP A 75 6.03 3.24 7.38
CA ASP A 75 6.70 1.99 7.76
C ASP A 75 7.92 1.70 6.87
N SER A 76 9.05 1.34 7.48
CA SER A 76 10.31 1.16 6.76
C SER A 76 10.29 0.02 5.75
N GLY A 77 9.56 -1.06 6.02
CA GLY A 77 9.34 -2.17 5.08
C GLY A 77 8.54 -1.71 3.87
N THR A 78 7.45 -0.98 4.11
CA THR A 78 6.63 -0.37 3.05
C THR A 78 7.44 0.62 2.20
N CYS A 79 8.31 1.42 2.82
CA CYS A 79 9.21 2.32 2.09
C CYS A 79 10.19 1.55 1.19
N TRP A 80 10.74 0.43 1.69
CA TRP A 80 11.61 -0.43 0.90
C TRP A 80 10.89 -1.01 -0.32
N GLU A 81 9.67 -1.49 -0.14
CA GLU A 81 8.82 -2.05 -1.20
C GLU A 81 8.53 -1.01 -2.30
N CYS A 82 8.19 0.23 -1.91
CA CYS A 82 8.04 1.34 -2.84
C CYS A 82 9.32 1.62 -3.62
N GLY A 83 10.46 1.68 -2.95
CA GLY A 83 11.77 1.88 -3.58
C GLY A 83 12.16 0.72 -4.50
N TYR A 84 11.85 -0.52 -4.12
CA TYR A 84 12.09 -1.69 -4.96
C TYR A 84 11.25 -1.69 -6.24
N ALA A 85 10.01 -1.20 -6.16
CA ALA A 85 9.10 -1.08 -7.30
C ALA A 85 9.43 0.10 -8.21
N TYR A 86 10.06 1.17 -7.68
CA TYR A 86 10.38 2.38 -8.42
C TYR A 86 11.15 2.08 -9.72
N GLY A 87 10.71 2.69 -10.82
CA GLY A 87 11.30 2.50 -12.15
C GLY A 87 10.97 1.16 -12.84
N LYS A 88 10.27 0.25 -12.15
CA LYS A 88 9.85 -1.06 -12.69
C LYS A 88 8.35 -1.13 -12.93
N LYS A 89 7.58 -0.49 -12.07
CA LYS A 89 6.11 -0.43 -12.13
C LYS A 89 5.58 0.82 -11.42
N PRO A 90 4.32 1.22 -11.68
CA PRO A 90 3.69 2.31 -10.97
C PRO A 90 3.64 2.08 -9.46
N VAL A 91 3.85 3.14 -8.70
CA VAL A 91 3.68 3.19 -7.25
C VAL A 91 2.63 4.25 -6.93
N VAL A 92 1.54 3.84 -6.30
CA VAL A 92 0.46 4.71 -5.82
C VAL A 92 0.54 4.75 -4.31
N ILE A 93 0.71 5.93 -3.73
CA ILE A 93 0.77 6.08 -2.28
C ILE A 93 -0.44 6.83 -1.77
N PHE A 94 -0.92 6.47 -0.58
CA PHE A 94 -2.02 7.14 0.11
C PHE A 94 -1.73 7.25 1.60
N ARG A 95 -2.41 8.18 2.27
CA ARG A 95 -2.34 8.34 3.72
C ARG A 95 -3.72 8.68 4.27
N THR A 96 -4.14 7.97 5.31
CA THR A 96 -5.37 8.24 6.06
C THR A 96 -5.11 9.03 7.35
N ASP A 97 -3.87 9.02 7.81
CA ASP A 97 -3.41 9.76 8.97
C ASP A 97 -3.43 11.27 8.68
N PHE A 98 -4.12 12.03 9.50
CA PHE A 98 -4.31 13.47 9.31
C PHE A 98 -3.20 14.33 9.94
N ARG A 99 -2.16 13.74 10.53
CA ARG A 99 -1.03 14.51 11.05
C ARG A 99 -0.37 15.30 9.92
N ILE A 100 -0.26 16.60 10.12
CA ILE A 100 0.42 17.49 9.19
C ILE A 100 1.90 17.44 9.51
N GLU A 101 2.69 16.92 8.58
CA GLU A 101 4.13 17.09 8.61
C GLU A 101 4.46 18.41 7.94
N GLY A 102 5.11 19.31 8.68
CA GLY A 102 5.59 20.58 8.12
C GLY A 102 6.71 20.32 7.12
N GLY A 103 6.66 20.95 5.94
CA GLY A 103 7.75 20.87 5.00
C GLY A 103 7.32 20.99 3.53
N ILE A 104 8.22 20.59 2.65
CA ILE A 104 8.07 20.69 1.18
C ILE A 104 7.14 19.59 0.64
N ALA A 105 7.03 18.48 1.35
CA ALA A 105 6.22 17.33 0.97
C ALA A 105 5.25 16.95 2.10
N PRO A 106 4.08 16.36 1.79
CA PRO A 106 3.09 15.97 2.80
C PRO A 106 3.60 14.88 3.77
N TYR A 107 4.63 14.16 3.39
CA TYR A 107 5.42 13.23 4.21
C TYR A 107 6.83 13.16 3.60
N ASN A 108 7.51 12.04 3.63
CA ASN A 108 8.88 11.94 3.13
C ASN A 108 8.99 12.32 1.64
N LEU A 109 9.87 13.27 1.32
CA LEU A 109 10.12 13.79 -0.03
C LEU A 109 10.44 12.66 -1.04
N MET A 110 11.26 11.68 -0.66
CA MET A 110 11.65 10.59 -1.56
C MET A 110 10.45 9.73 -1.95
N LEU A 111 9.50 9.56 -1.05
CA LEU A 111 8.27 8.79 -1.31
C LEU A 111 7.30 9.57 -2.19
N THR A 112 7.10 10.85 -1.92
CA THR A 112 6.18 11.68 -2.71
C THR A 112 6.66 11.90 -4.13
N GLU A 113 7.96 12.16 -4.33
CA GLU A 113 8.54 12.42 -5.65
C GLU A 113 8.77 11.14 -6.47
N SER A 114 8.97 9.99 -5.82
CA SER A 114 9.10 8.70 -6.52
C SER A 114 7.76 8.05 -6.85
N ALA A 115 6.68 8.45 -6.20
CA ALA A 115 5.36 7.91 -6.47
C ALA A 115 4.85 8.32 -7.86
N THR A 116 4.25 7.37 -8.57
CA THR A 116 3.55 7.67 -9.83
C THR A 116 2.30 8.49 -9.56
N LYS A 117 1.64 8.23 -8.41
CA LYS A 117 0.44 8.95 -7.98
C LYS A 117 0.41 9.05 -6.45
N VAL A 118 0.09 10.24 -5.96
CA VAL A 118 -0.22 10.49 -4.56
C VAL A 118 -1.74 10.67 -4.43
N VAL A 119 -2.39 9.77 -3.68
CA VAL A 119 -3.83 9.83 -3.45
C VAL A 119 -4.09 10.62 -2.19
N THR A 120 -4.82 11.73 -2.34
CA THR A 120 -5.26 12.55 -1.21
C THR A 120 -6.54 11.96 -0.63
N VAL A 121 -6.51 11.60 0.63
CA VAL A 121 -7.65 11.07 1.38
C VAL A 121 -8.10 12.10 2.40
N GLN A 122 -9.41 12.32 2.51
CA GLN A 122 -9.95 13.20 3.55
C GLN A 122 -9.80 12.54 4.93
N PRO A 123 -9.53 13.32 5.98
CA PRO A 123 -9.48 12.80 7.35
C PRO A 123 -10.74 12.01 7.71
N PHE A 124 -10.56 10.92 8.45
CA PHE A 124 -11.64 10.05 8.93
C PHE A 124 -12.45 9.33 7.83
N SER A 125 -11.93 9.26 6.61
CA SER A 125 -12.55 8.48 5.53
C SER A 125 -12.65 7.00 5.91
N SER A 126 -13.76 6.37 5.50
CA SER A 126 -13.92 4.93 5.62
C SER A 126 -12.98 4.19 4.65
N SER A 127 -12.70 2.91 4.91
CA SER A 127 -11.93 2.06 3.99
C SER A 127 -12.54 1.99 2.58
N GLU A 128 -13.87 2.06 2.48
CA GLU A 128 -14.59 2.16 1.20
C GLU A 128 -14.27 3.45 0.45
N ALA A 129 -14.32 4.60 1.13
CA ALA A 129 -13.98 5.89 0.53
C ALA A 129 -12.50 5.95 0.10
N VAL A 130 -11.60 5.36 0.89
CA VAL A 130 -10.18 5.23 0.53
C VAL A 130 -10.03 4.36 -0.72
N ALA A 131 -10.68 3.20 -0.78
CA ALA A 131 -10.67 2.32 -1.94
C ALA A 131 -11.19 3.01 -3.20
N GLN A 132 -12.25 3.81 -3.08
CA GLN A 132 -12.79 4.59 -4.19
C GLN A 132 -11.76 5.58 -4.76
N GLN A 133 -11.03 6.30 -3.90
CA GLN A 133 -10.00 7.24 -4.33
C GLN A 133 -8.81 6.50 -5.00
N ILE A 134 -8.41 5.36 -4.43
CA ILE A 134 -7.37 4.52 -5.02
C ILE A 134 -7.82 4.00 -6.39
N ASN A 135 -9.02 3.44 -6.50
CA ASN A 135 -9.57 2.94 -7.75
C ASN A 135 -9.60 4.04 -8.82
N HIS A 136 -10.01 5.26 -8.47
CA HIS A 136 -9.98 6.39 -9.40
C HIS A 136 -8.56 6.67 -9.92
N ALA A 137 -7.57 6.71 -9.02
CA ALA A 137 -6.18 6.89 -9.39
C ALA A 137 -5.65 5.78 -10.31
N LEU A 138 -6.05 4.51 -10.06
CA LEU A 138 -5.66 3.37 -10.89
C LEU A 138 -6.29 3.44 -12.30
N LEU A 139 -7.53 3.89 -12.42
CA LEU A 139 -8.19 4.09 -13.73
C LEU A 139 -7.48 5.18 -14.56
N GLU A 140 -6.98 6.23 -13.91
CA GLU A 140 -6.21 7.26 -14.60
C GLU A 140 -4.87 6.71 -15.15
N LEU A 141 -4.23 5.76 -14.46
CA LEU A 141 -2.99 5.11 -14.93
C LEU A 141 -3.22 4.24 -16.17
N THR A 142 -4.41 3.65 -16.32
CA THR A 142 -4.73 2.79 -17.49
C THR A 142 -5.12 3.58 -18.73
N ASN A 143 -5.43 4.86 -18.58
CA ASN A 143 -5.87 5.74 -19.69
C ASN A 143 -4.71 6.61 -20.25
N GLN A 144 -3.50 6.43 -19.77
CA GLN A 144 -2.28 7.08 -20.26
C GLN A 144 -1.51 6.16 -21.20
#